data_5dd3043f3fd4079246e1c9647c8aa554
#
_entry.id   5dd3043f3fd4079246e1c9647c8aa554
#
_cell.length_a   1.000
_cell.length_b   1.000
_cell.length_c   1.000
_cell.angle_alpha   90.00
_cell.angle_beta   90.00
_cell.angle_gamma   90.00
#
_symmetry.space_group_name_H-M   'P 1'
#
loop_
_entity.id
_entity.type
_entity.pdbx_description
1 polymer ?
#
loop_
_entity_poly.entity_id
_entity_poly.type
_entity_poly.pdbx_seq_one_letter_code
_entity_poly.pdbx_strand_id
1 'polypeptide(L)'
;DSVLSVVVADYLFHQSGRPEGELTRMRASLVSEDALFQFAQEIHLGEYLRLGHGEDLGGGRNRPSVVSDAFEAVIAALYLDGGMETARNFILPFITEGKTAEDDYKTRLQEVVQQDPSAVLKYEVTGETGPDHDKQFTVCVWRNGRLLAEGKGRSKKAAEQHAAKVALEKLQ
;
A
#
# COMPACT_ATOMS: atom_id res chain seq x y z
N ASP A 1 7.32 17.03 -0.79
CA ASP A 1 5.92 17.01 -1.29
C ASP A 1 5.79 17.09 -2.80
N SER A 2 6.09 18.26 -3.45
CA SER A 2 5.77 18.48 -4.86
C SER A 2 6.47 17.49 -5.81
N VAL A 3 7.75 17.21 -5.61
CA VAL A 3 8.51 16.25 -6.44
C VAL A 3 7.93 14.86 -6.32
N LEU A 4 7.65 14.39 -5.10
CA LEU A 4 7.02 13.11 -4.83
C LEU A 4 5.65 13.01 -5.51
N SER A 5 4.80 14.02 -5.32
CA SER A 5 3.47 14.07 -5.92
C SER A 5 3.49 14.01 -7.45
N VAL A 6 4.44 14.70 -8.10
CA VAL A 6 4.59 14.68 -9.56
C VAL A 6 5.05 13.30 -10.03
N VAL A 7 6.05 12.70 -9.39
CA VAL A 7 6.56 11.36 -9.77
C VAL A 7 5.47 10.30 -9.62
N VAL A 8 4.73 10.32 -8.50
CA VAL A 8 3.66 9.36 -8.25
C VAL A 8 2.49 9.56 -9.23
N ALA A 9 2.11 10.81 -9.53
CA ALA A 9 1.05 11.10 -10.49
C ALA A 9 1.41 10.63 -11.90
N ASP A 10 2.63 10.94 -12.36
CA ASP A 10 3.15 10.51 -13.66
C ASP A 10 3.17 8.98 -13.77
N TYR A 11 3.69 8.30 -12.77
CA TYR A 11 3.70 6.84 -12.70
C TYR A 11 2.29 6.25 -12.81
N LEU A 12 1.35 6.71 -11.98
CA LEU A 12 -0.03 6.21 -11.97
C LEU A 12 -0.74 6.46 -13.30
N PHE A 13 -0.53 7.62 -13.91
CA PHE A 13 -1.13 7.98 -15.20
C PHE A 13 -0.70 7.04 -16.32
N HIS A 14 0.60 6.70 -16.38
CA HIS A 14 1.13 5.84 -17.43
C HIS A 14 0.90 4.34 -17.19
N GLN A 15 0.74 3.91 -15.96
CA GLN A 15 0.61 2.49 -15.61
C GLN A 15 -0.83 2.01 -15.50
N SER A 16 -1.80 2.90 -15.43
CA SER A 16 -3.19 2.49 -15.27
C SER A 16 -4.14 3.24 -16.17
N GLY A 17 -5.02 2.51 -16.86
CA GLY A 17 -6.16 3.08 -17.60
C GLY A 17 -7.35 3.44 -16.70
N ARG A 18 -7.12 3.72 -15.41
CA ARG A 18 -8.18 3.96 -14.40
C ARG A 18 -8.76 5.37 -14.52
N PRO A 19 -10.02 5.56 -14.08
CA PRO A 19 -10.64 6.89 -13.99
C PRO A 19 -9.86 7.84 -13.08
N GLU A 20 -9.89 9.14 -13.39
CA GLU A 20 -9.15 10.19 -12.68
C GLU A 20 -9.40 10.19 -11.16
N GLY A 21 -10.66 9.98 -10.72
CA GLY A 21 -10.98 9.92 -9.29
C GLY A 21 -10.34 8.75 -8.53
N GLU A 22 -10.03 7.63 -9.21
CA GLU A 22 -9.28 6.52 -8.63
C GLU A 22 -7.79 6.83 -8.55
N LEU A 23 -7.23 7.41 -9.62
CA LEU A 23 -5.83 7.84 -9.65
C LEU A 23 -5.54 8.85 -8.54
N THR A 24 -6.46 9.79 -8.32
CA THR A 24 -6.35 10.79 -7.25
C THR A 24 -6.32 10.13 -5.86
N ARG A 25 -7.18 9.14 -5.61
CA ARG A 25 -7.18 8.40 -4.33
C ARG A 25 -5.91 7.56 -4.15
N MET A 26 -5.46 6.89 -5.22
CA MET A 26 -4.22 6.11 -5.20
C MET A 26 -3.01 7.01 -4.92
N ARG A 27 -2.92 8.17 -5.58
CA ARG A 27 -1.87 9.15 -5.32
C ARG A 27 -1.89 9.59 -3.86
N ALA A 28 -3.04 10.01 -3.34
CA ALA A 28 -3.16 10.44 -1.95
C ALA A 28 -2.71 9.37 -0.95
N SER A 29 -3.03 8.10 -1.21
CA SER A 29 -2.57 6.98 -0.37
C SER A 29 -1.04 6.79 -0.42
N LEU A 30 -0.42 6.95 -1.61
CA LEU A 30 1.03 6.74 -1.80
C LEU A 30 1.89 7.89 -1.29
N VAL A 31 1.32 9.08 -1.10
CA VAL A 31 2.02 10.26 -0.56
C VAL A 31 1.58 10.60 0.87
N SER A 32 0.87 9.68 1.55
CA SER A 32 0.44 9.87 2.93
C SER A 32 1.59 9.69 3.91
N GLU A 33 1.48 10.31 5.10
CA GLU A 33 2.44 10.13 6.20
C GLU A 33 2.71 8.66 6.49
N ASP A 34 1.65 7.83 6.56
CA ASP A 34 1.77 6.40 6.82
C ASP A 34 2.58 5.67 5.74
N ALA A 35 2.37 6.00 4.46
CA ALA A 35 3.12 5.40 3.36
C ALA A 35 4.59 5.82 3.39
N LEU A 36 4.86 7.11 3.59
CA LEU A 36 6.23 7.63 3.67
C LEU A 36 6.97 7.08 4.88
N PHE A 37 6.29 6.89 6.00
CA PHE A 37 6.87 6.24 7.17
C PHE A 37 7.27 4.79 6.86
N GLN A 38 6.42 4.01 6.16
CA GLN A 38 6.76 2.65 5.73
C GLN A 38 7.97 2.63 4.80
N PHE A 39 8.00 3.50 3.79
CA PHE A 39 9.16 3.61 2.87
C PHE A 39 10.45 3.97 3.60
N ALA A 40 10.36 4.90 4.56
CA ALA A 40 11.51 5.27 5.39
C ALA A 40 11.99 4.13 6.30
N GLN A 41 11.08 3.27 6.76
CA GLN A 41 11.44 2.07 7.53
C GLN A 41 12.17 1.03 6.67
N GLU A 42 11.80 0.85 5.40
CA GLU A 42 12.47 -0.07 4.48
C GLU A 42 13.97 0.24 4.31
N ILE A 43 14.32 1.54 4.36
CA ILE A 43 15.72 2.00 4.27
C ILE A 43 16.34 2.33 5.64
N HIS A 44 15.67 2.00 6.73
CA HIS A 44 16.12 2.28 8.11
C HIS A 44 16.46 3.75 8.36
N LEU A 45 15.75 4.69 7.71
CA LEU A 45 16.08 6.11 7.70
C LEU A 45 16.18 6.71 9.12
N GLY A 46 15.34 6.27 10.05
CA GLY A 46 15.33 6.73 11.43
C GLY A 46 16.68 6.57 12.15
N GLU A 47 17.46 5.54 11.80
CA GLU A 47 18.77 5.27 12.39
C GLU A 47 19.82 6.34 12.02
N TYR A 48 19.67 6.98 10.87
CA TYR A 48 20.60 7.98 10.33
C TYR A 48 20.24 9.41 10.71
N LEU A 49 19.08 9.64 11.36
CA LEU A 49 18.65 10.97 11.74
C LEU A 49 19.54 11.56 12.86
N ARG A 50 19.93 12.82 12.67
CA ARG A 50 20.58 13.62 13.72
C ARG A 50 19.51 14.44 14.44
N LEU A 51 19.06 13.93 15.57
CA LEU A 51 18.01 14.55 16.37
C LEU A 51 18.62 15.33 17.55
N GLY A 52 17.92 16.37 17.99
CA GLY A 52 18.23 17.01 19.27
C GLY A 52 18.02 16.03 20.43
N HIS A 53 18.73 16.23 21.54
CA HIS A 53 18.73 15.32 22.68
C HIS A 53 17.31 14.99 23.21
N GLY A 54 16.44 15.98 23.33
CA GLY A 54 15.07 15.78 23.80
C GLY A 54 14.21 14.97 22.82
N GLU A 55 14.35 15.18 21.52
CA GLU A 55 13.62 14.45 20.48
C GLU A 55 14.11 12.99 20.39
N ASP A 56 15.42 12.78 20.52
CA ASP A 56 16.02 11.44 20.51
C ASP A 56 15.56 10.61 21.72
N LEU A 57 15.58 11.19 22.93
CA LEU A 57 15.04 10.56 24.13
C LEU A 57 13.52 10.32 24.04
N GLY A 58 12.80 11.19 23.34
CA GLY A 58 11.35 11.08 23.11
C GLY A 58 10.94 10.07 22.05
N GLY A 59 11.89 9.29 21.51
CA GLY A 59 11.62 8.27 20.50
C GLY A 59 11.40 8.82 19.09
N GLY A 60 11.90 10.03 18.79
CA GLY A 60 11.73 10.70 17.48
C GLY A 60 12.19 9.88 16.30
N ARG A 61 13.21 9.00 16.47
CA ARG A 61 13.69 8.08 15.42
C ARG A 61 12.64 7.11 14.89
N ASN A 62 11.59 6.86 15.67
CA ASN A 62 10.50 5.94 15.31
C ASN A 62 9.15 6.67 15.25
N ARG A 63 9.14 8.00 15.35
CA ARG A 63 7.92 8.79 15.28
C ARG A 63 7.51 8.99 13.81
N PRO A 64 6.30 8.55 13.40
CA PRO A 64 5.87 8.62 12.00
C PRO A 64 6.07 9.99 11.36
N SER A 65 5.60 11.07 11.99
CA SER A 65 5.72 12.42 11.44
C SER A 65 7.18 12.87 11.24
N VAL A 66 8.09 12.55 12.17
CA VAL A 66 9.51 12.94 12.05
C VAL A 66 10.21 12.16 10.92
N VAL A 67 9.89 10.88 10.83
CA VAL A 67 10.56 9.99 9.87
C VAL A 67 10.00 10.18 8.45
N SER A 68 8.70 10.44 8.30
CA SER A 68 8.10 10.78 7.01
C SER A 68 8.60 12.13 6.47
N ASP A 69 8.69 13.15 7.32
CA ASP A 69 9.28 14.45 6.96
C ASP A 69 10.75 14.31 6.51
N ALA A 70 11.51 13.46 7.20
CA ALA A 70 12.89 13.15 6.82
C ALA A 70 12.97 12.46 5.46
N PHE A 71 12.05 11.57 5.13
CA PHE A 71 11.98 10.92 3.82
C PHE A 71 11.70 11.93 2.70
N GLU A 72 10.78 12.86 2.94
CA GLU A 72 10.54 13.98 1.99
C GLU A 72 11.78 14.87 1.82
N ALA A 73 12.50 15.13 2.91
CA ALA A 73 13.75 15.90 2.85
C ALA A 73 14.83 15.19 2.02
N VAL A 74 14.94 13.86 2.11
CA VAL A 74 15.84 13.06 1.26
C VAL A 74 15.46 13.20 -0.20
N ILE A 75 14.18 13.09 -0.56
CA ILE A 75 13.70 13.30 -1.94
C ILE A 75 14.07 14.71 -2.43
N ALA A 76 13.86 15.73 -1.58
CA ALA A 76 14.22 17.11 -1.94
C ALA A 76 15.72 17.28 -2.16
N ALA A 77 16.55 16.67 -1.32
CA ALA A 77 18.01 16.70 -1.48
C ALA A 77 18.46 16.03 -2.79
N LEU A 78 17.92 14.86 -3.10
CA LEU A 78 18.19 14.15 -4.35
C LEU A 78 17.77 14.95 -5.59
N TYR A 79 16.62 15.63 -5.51
CA TYR A 79 16.17 16.51 -6.58
C TYR A 79 17.07 17.72 -6.77
N LEU A 80 17.52 18.35 -5.70
CA LEU A 80 18.40 19.53 -5.77
C LEU A 80 19.79 19.19 -6.28
N ASP A 81 20.30 18.01 -5.95
CA ASP A 81 21.62 17.55 -6.33
C ASP A 81 21.66 16.97 -7.76
N GLY A 82 20.69 16.10 -8.10
CA GLY A 82 20.70 15.33 -9.35
C GLY A 82 19.47 15.51 -10.24
N GLY A 83 18.56 16.42 -9.90
CA GLY A 83 17.37 16.72 -10.70
C GLY A 83 16.25 15.68 -10.57
N MET A 84 15.22 15.86 -11.40
CA MET A 84 13.97 15.07 -11.34
C MET A 84 14.23 13.58 -11.58
N GLU A 85 15.13 13.22 -12.47
CA GLU A 85 15.41 11.82 -12.80
C GLU A 85 16.03 11.07 -11.62
N THR A 86 16.94 11.71 -10.89
CA THR A 86 17.53 11.13 -9.68
C THR A 86 16.49 10.91 -8.60
N ALA A 87 15.62 11.88 -8.35
CA ALA A 87 14.52 11.74 -7.41
C ALA A 87 13.52 10.65 -7.84
N ARG A 88 13.19 10.59 -9.14
CA ARG A 88 12.33 9.56 -9.73
C ARG A 88 12.87 8.15 -9.49
N ASN A 89 14.14 7.93 -9.79
CA ASN A 89 14.82 6.64 -9.64
C ASN A 89 14.86 6.19 -8.17
N PHE A 90 14.90 7.13 -7.23
CA PHE A 90 14.79 6.83 -5.81
C PHE A 90 13.37 6.49 -5.38
N ILE A 91 12.35 7.20 -5.89
CA ILE A 91 10.95 7.05 -5.47
C ILE A 91 10.32 5.77 -6.06
N LEU A 92 10.59 5.47 -7.35
CA LEU A 92 9.90 4.41 -8.06
C LEU A 92 9.93 3.04 -7.37
N PRO A 93 11.05 2.53 -6.83
CA PRO A 93 11.08 1.24 -6.14
C PRO A 93 10.02 1.14 -5.04
N PHE A 94 9.87 2.16 -4.20
CA PHE A 94 8.91 2.14 -3.09
C PHE A 94 7.45 2.07 -3.55
N ILE A 95 7.11 2.74 -4.65
CA ILE A 95 5.73 2.76 -5.16
C ILE A 95 5.42 1.61 -6.10
N THR A 96 6.44 0.92 -6.64
CA THR A 96 6.29 -0.26 -7.50
C THR A 96 6.40 -1.55 -6.71
N GLU A 97 7.35 -1.67 -5.79
CA GLU A 97 7.60 -2.87 -4.98
C GLU A 97 6.68 -2.96 -3.75
N GLY A 98 6.26 -1.83 -3.17
CA GLY A 98 5.26 -1.77 -2.09
C GLY A 98 3.83 -2.12 -2.54
N LYS A 99 3.59 -2.14 -3.85
CA LYS A 99 2.45 -2.75 -4.51
C LYS A 99 2.94 -3.95 -5.32
N THR A 100 3.32 -5.01 -4.65
CA THR A 100 3.23 -6.33 -5.28
C THR A 100 1.79 -6.47 -5.78
N ALA A 101 1.63 -7.14 -6.91
CA ALA A 101 0.32 -7.48 -7.47
C ALA A 101 -0.64 -8.14 -6.44
N GLU A 102 -0.16 -8.39 -5.24
CA GLU A 102 -0.87 -8.93 -4.09
C GLU A 102 -1.84 -7.95 -3.44
N ASP A 103 -1.61 -6.63 -3.50
CA ASP A 103 -2.53 -5.65 -2.89
C ASP A 103 -3.73 -5.27 -3.77
N ASP A 104 -3.82 -5.78 -5.00
CA ASP A 104 -4.88 -5.43 -5.94
C ASP A 104 -5.81 -6.60 -6.35
N TYR A 105 -5.64 -7.78 -5.78
CA TYR A 105 -6.51 -8.92 -6.09
C TYR A 105 -7.97 -8.64 -5.79
N LYS A 106 -8.25 -7.90 -4.73
CA LYS A 106 -9.61 -7.51 -4.35
C LYS A 106 -10.26 -6.61 -5.38
N THR A 107 -9.53 -5.61 -5.88
CA THR A 107 -9.98 -4.70 -6.96
C THR A 107 -10.11 -5.46 -8.27
N ARG A 108 -9.14 -6.29 -8.63
CA ARG A 108 -9.21 -7.12 -9.85
C ARG A 108 -10.39 -8.09 -9.82
N LEU A 109 -10.65 -8.74 -8.68
CA LEU A 109 -11.82 -9.61 -8.55
C LEU A 109 -13.12 -8.81 -8.69
N GLN A 110 -13.17 -7.60 -8.12
CA GLN A 110 -14.30 -6.70 -8.28
C GLN A 110 -14.53 -6.36 -9.75
N GLU A 111 -13.50 -5.99 -10.50
CA GLU A 111 -13.57 -5.68 -11.93
C GLU A 111 -14.06 -6.87 -12.78
N VAL A 112 -13.52 -8.06 -12.52
CA VAL A 112 -13.94 -9.30 -13.21
C VAL A 112 -15.40 -9.62 -12.93
N VAL A 113 -15.83 -9.47 -11.68
CA VAL A 113 -17.20 -9.81 -11.27
C VAL A 113 -18.21 -8.74 -11.73
N GLN A 114 -17.82 -7.46 -11.79
CA GLN A 114 -18.65 -6.34 -12.26
C GLN A 114 -18.92 -6.37 -13.80
N GLN A 115 -18.27 -7.25 -14.55
CA GLN A 115 -18.70 -7.53 -15.94
C GLN A 115 -20.14 -8.08 -15.99
N ASP A 116 -20.62 -8.65 -14.89
CA ASP A 116 -22.00 -8.99 -14.66
C ASP A 116 -22.62 -7.95 -13.69
N PRO A 117 -23.47 -7.02 -14.17
CA PRO A 117 -24.05 -5.95 -13.33
C PRO A 117 -24.91 -6.46 -12.17
N SER A 118 -25.36 -7.72 -12.24
CA SER A 118 -26.16 -8.36 -11.18
C SER A 118 -25.31 -9.03 -10.11
N ALA A 119 -24.01 -9.11 -10.30
CA ALA A 119 -23.11 -9.81 -9.40
C ALA A 119 -22.73 -8.95 -8.20
N VAL A 120 -22.92 -9.50 -7.02
CA VAL A 120 -22.59 -8.89 -5.72
C VAL A 120 -21.50 -9.71 -5.05
N LEU A 121 -20.36 -9.07 -4.76
CA LEU A 121 -19.31 -9.65 -3.93
C LEU A 121 -19.50 -9.28 -2.46
N LYS A 122 -19.35 -10.27 -1.59
CA LYS A 122 -19.34 -10.09 -0.14
C LYS A 122 -18.12 -10.78 0.45
N TYR A 123 -17.40 -10.07 1.31
CA TYR A 123 -16.33 -10.63 2.13
C TYR A 123 -16.81 -10.79 3.57
N GLU A 124 -16.46 -11.89 4.19
CA GLU A 124 -16.90 -12.22 5.54
C GLU A 124 -15.75 -12.88 6.31
N VAL A 125 -15.44 -12.35 7.50
CA VAL A 125 -14.47 -12.97 8.40
C VAL A 125 -15.15 -14.18 9.03
N THR A 126 -14.66 -15.37 8.72
CA THR A 126 -15.23 -16.65 9.19
C THR A 126 -14.43 -17.29 10.31
N GLY A 127 -13.21 -16.81 10.57
CA GLY A 127 -12.37 -17.33 11.64
C GLY A 127 -11.30 -16.35 12.09
N GLU A 128 -10.95 -16.46 13.38
CA GLU A 128 -9.83 -15.79 14.01
C GLU A 128 -9.17 -16.80 14.93
N THR A 129 -7.87 -17.06 14.74
CA THR A 129 -7.09 -18.05 15.49
C THR A 129 -5.70 -17.51 15.82
N GLY A 130 -5.07 -18.07 16.86
CA GLY A 130 -3.74 -17.69 17.33
C GLY A 130 -3.75 -16.68 18.49
N PRO A 131 -2.61 -16.54 19.19
CA PRO A 131 -2.43 -15.58 20.28
C PRO A 131 -2.40 -14.14 19.75
N ASP A 132 -2.61 -13.14 20.62
CA ASP A 132 -2.72 -11.72 20.23
C ASP A 132 -1.54 -11.17 19.40
N HIS A 133 -0.35 -11.72 19.60
CA HIS A 133 0.86 -11.31 18.87
C HIS A 133 1.09 -12.09 17.55
N ASP A 134 0.29 -13.13 17.26
CA ASP A 134 0.37 -13.91 16.02
C ASP A 134 -1.04 -14.39 15.58
N LYS A 135 -1.97 -13.45 15.49
CA LYS A 135 -3.34 -13.70 15.04
C LYS A 135 -3.36 -14.05 13.56
N GLN A 136 -4.16 -15.06 13.22
CA GLN A 136 -4.53 -15.40 11.85
C GLN A 136 -6.03 -15.23 11.64
N PHE A 137 -6.37 -14.51 10.57
CA PHE A 137 -7.75 -14.31 10.14
C PHE A 137 -8.06 -15.19 8.94
N THR A 138 -9.27 -15.75 8.94
CA THR A 138 -9.84 -16.47 7.79
C THR A 138 -10.98 -15.64 7.23
N VAL A 139 -10.93 -15.38 5.92
CA VAL A 139 -11.97 -14.63 5.20
C VAL A 139 -12.49 -15.45 4.04
N CYS A 140 -13.80 -15.50 3.91
CA CYS A 140 -14.50 -16.05 2.75
C CYS A 140 -14.98 -14.94 1.83
N VAL A 141 -14.85 -15.14 0.51
CA VAL A 141 -15.43 -14.28 -0.52
C VAL A 141 -16.59 -15.01 -1.21
N TRP A 142 -17.72 -14.31 -1.32
CA TRP A 142 -18.97 -14.83 -1.86
C TRP A 142 -19.40 -14.04 -3.08
N ARG A 143 -19.92 -14.70 -4.11
CA ARG A 143 -20.59 -14.07 -5.25
C ARG A 143 -22.04 -14.53 -5.26
N ASN A 144 -23.00 -13.60 -5.16
CA ASN A 144 -24.43 -13.87 -5.15
C ASN A 144 -24.84 -14.99 -4.16
N GLY A 145 -24.23 -15.00 -2.96
CA GLY A 145 -24.49 -16.01 -1.92
C GLY A 145 -23.78 -17.36 -2.12
N ARG A 146 -23.02 -17.54 -3.22
CA ARG A 146 -22.19 -18.73 -3.45
C ARG A 146 -20.75 -18.46 -3.05
N LEU A 147 -20.16 -19.35 -2.25
CA LEU A 147 -18.75 -19.27 -1.86
C LEU A 147 -17.85 -19.42 -3.09
N LEU A 148 -16.99 -18.42 -3.34
CA LEU A 148 -15.95 -18.48 -4.37
C LEU A 148 -14.65 -19.03 -3.80
N ALA A 149 -14.17 -18.46 -2.71
CA ALA A 149 -12.87 -18.81 -2.15
C ALA A 149 -12.77 -18.46 -0.66
N GLU A 150 -11.76 -19.05 -0.02
CA GLU A 150 -11.32 -18.75 1.34
C GLU A 150 -9.85 -18.29 1.29
N GLY A 151 -9.50 -17.30 2.10
CA GLY A 151 -8.15 -16.80 2.27
C GLY A 151 -7.76 -16.64 3.73
N LYS A 152 -6.48 -16.78 4.03
CA LYS A 152 -5.91 -16.62 5.38
C LYS A 152 -4.83 -15.57 5.37
N GLY A 153 -4.70 -14.81 6.47
CA GLY A 153 -3.67 -13.78 6.62
C GLY A 153 -3.52 -13.31 8.06
N ARG A 154 -2.40 -12.66 8.34
CA ARG A 154 -2.09 -12.09 9.67
C ARG A 154 -2.91 -10.83 10.00
N SER A 155 -3.64 -10.31 9.03
CA SER A 155 -4.63 -9.24 9.21
C SER A 155 -5.87 -9.54 8.40
N LYS A 156 -7.01 -8.92 8.73
CA LYS A 156 -8.24 -9.04 7.94
C LYS A 156 -8.01 -8.64 6.48
N LYS A 157 -7.27 -7.55 6.25
CA LYS A 157 -6.89 -7.07 4.90
C LYS A 157 -6.08 -8.12 4.14
N ALA A 158 -5.06 -8.70 4.74
CA ALA A 158 -4.24 -9.75 4.10
C ALA A 158 -5.08 -11.01 3.78
N ALA A 159 -5.99 -11.40 4.67
CA ALA A 159 -6.88 -12.54 4.44
C ALA A 159 -7.89 -12.26 3.31
N GLU A 160 -8.43 -11.03 3.21
CA GLU A 160 -9.31 -10.61 2.11
C GLU A 160 -8.57 -10.64 0.76
N GLN A 161 -7.34 -10.14 0.69
CA GLN A 161 -6.51 -10.16 -0.51
C GLN A 161 -6.20 -11.60 -0.95
N HIS A 162 -5.85 -12.47 0.00
CA HIS A 162 -5.61 -13.88 -0.29
C HIS A 162 -6.88 -14.59 -0.80
N ALA A 163 -8.04 -14.33 -0.19
CA ALA A 163 -9.31 -14.86 -0.67
C ALA A 163 -9.63 -14.39 -2.10
N ALA A 164 -9.38 -13.11 -2.40
CA ALA A 164 -9.57 -12.56 -3.74
C ALA A 164 -8.63 -13.19 -4.79
N LYS A 165 -7.36 -13.43 -4.43
CA LYS A 165 -6.38 -14.13 -5.28
C LYS A 165 -6.87 -15.52 -5.66
N VAL A 166 -7.24 -16.32 -4.65
CA VAL A 166 -7.74 -17.69 -4.88
C VAL A 166 -9.04 -17.69 -5.69
N ALA A 167 -9.91 -16.68 -5.50
CA ALA A 167 -11.12 -16.53 -6.30
C ALA A 167 -10.81 -16.24 -7.77
N LEU A 168 -9.86 -15.34 -8.06
CA LEU A 168 -9.43 -15.03 -9.44
C LEU A 168 -8.85 -16.24 -10.15
N GLU A 169 -8.03 -17.04 -9.47
CA GLU A 169 -7.45 -18.28 -10.03
C GLU A 169 -8.54 -19.32 -10.40
N LYS A 170 -9.69 -19.31 -9.71
CA LYS A 170 -10.83 -20.19 -10.01
C LYS A 170 -11.75 -19.68 -11.11
N LEU A 171 -11.68 -18.39 -11.44
CA LEU A 171 -12.51 -17.75 -12.47
C LEU A 171 -11.81 -17.67 -13.83
N GLN A 172 -10.52 -17.98 -13.90
CA GLN A 172 -9.75 -18.16 -15.13
C GLN A 172 -9.92 -19.58 -15.68
#